data_dd2efd4a00f2ab8036ecdc1a0ad91fdb
#
_entry.id   dd2efd4a00f2ab8036ecdc1a0ad91fdb
#
_cell.length_a   1.000
_cell.length_b   1.000
_cell.length_c   1.000
_cell.angle_alpha   90.00
_cell.angle_beta   90.00
_cell.angle_gamma   90.00
#
_symmetry.space_group_name_H-M   'P 1'
#
loop_
_entity.id
_entity.type
_entity.pdbx_description
1 polymer ?
#
loop_
_entity_poly.entity_id
_entity_poly.type
_entity_poly.pdbx_seq_one_letter_code
_entity_poly.pdbx_strand_id
1 'polypeptide(L)'
;MVEEKNNWHLSVPKILHLYWGGGKLIYLRYLTIKSFMKLNPDWDIIFWYPQESHKGRSWGINTNYQYLDEKLCKDYIPELLKLPIEKVSVDFTGLGFRKGMAEVHKNDYIRVSVLNLYGGVWSDMDIIYFKPITSLKTNIPENKDKETYVCISSYGHSTGFNMATKDNRFFEFFTNTLNKEYHPKHYQCWGPEMMNKYYRDMDKIPNAVNLSMDVVYAHSAYNVRELLNGANPRFNEESIGCHWYGGNEIWGNFLNQTAGGEKNLPDCIISNLIRDAE
;
A
#
# COMPACT_ATOMS: atom_id res chain seq x y z
N MET A 1 32.82 -1.56 11.97
CA MET A 1 31.42 -1.59 11.50
C MET A 1 31.20 -2.98 10.95
N VAL A 2 30.41 -3.78 11.65
CA VAL A 2 29.99 -5.10 11.17
C VAL A 2 28.95 -4.78 10.09
N GLU A 3 29.23 -5.13 8.82
CA GLU A 3 28.20 -5.20 7.79
C GLU A 3 27.13 -6.15 8.34
N GLU A 4 26.01 -5.63 8.78
CA GLU A 4 24.81 -6.45 8.94
C GLU A 4 24.50 -7.04 7.57
N LYS A 5 24.87 -8.30 7.39
CA LYS A 5 24.48 -9.07 6.22
C LYS A 5 22.96 -9.00 6.16
N ASN A 6 22.46 -8.37 5.12
CA ASN A 6 21.04 -8.22 4.85
C ASN A 6 20.41 -9.60 4.69
N ASN A 7 19.88 -10.14 5.78
CA ASN A 7 19.38 -11.52 5.89
C ASN A 7 17.96 -11.62 5.32
N TRP A 8 17.82 -11.37 3.99
CA TRP A 8 16.57 -11.68 3.30
C TRP A 8 16.57 -13.16 2.91
N HIS A 9 15.65 -13.94 3.49
CA HIS A 9 15.58 -15.39 3.33
C HIS A 9 14.54 -15.84 2.31
N LEU A 10 13.61 -14.96 1.92
CA LEU A 10 12.47 -15.31 1.08
C LEU A 10 12.84 -15.25 -0.40
N SER A 11 12.19 -16.09 -1.23
CA SER A 11 12.29 -16.05 -2.69
C SER A 11 11.52 -14.88 -3.33
N VAL A 12 10.98 -14.00 -2.52
CA VAL A 12 10.34 -12.76 -2.95
C VAL A 12 11.41 -11.77 -3.43
N PRO A 13 11.33 -11.23 -4.64
CA PRO A 13 12.26 -10.21 -5.13
C PRO A 13 12.29 -8.96 -4.25
N LYS A 14 13.45 -8.36 -4.07
CA LYS A 14 13.62 -7.10 -3.34
C LYS A 14 13.13 -5.91 -4.18
N ILE A 15 11.85 -5.89 -4.50
CA ILE A 15 11.20 -4.85 -5.27
C ILE A 15 9.96 -4.39 -4.51
N LEU A 16 9.84 -3.07 -4.29
CA LEU A 16 8.62 -2.45 -3.80
C LEU A 16 7.84 -1.86 -4.96
N HIS A 17 6.57 -2.21 -5.08
CA HIS A 17 5.64 -1.61 -6.04
C HIS A 17 4.67 -0.68 -5.34
N LEU A 18 4.50 0.51 -5.89
CA LEU A 18 3.62 1.57 -5.42
C LEU A 18 2.84 2.15 -6.60
N TYR A 19 1.61 2.58 -6.38
CA TYR A 19 0.81 3.25 -7.40
C TYR A 19 0.19 4.54 -6.87
N TRP A 20 0.24 5.58 -7.69
CA TRP A 20 -0.53 6.80 -7.44
C TRP A 20 -1.02 7.42 -8.76
N GLY A 21 -2.33 7.65 -8.86
CA GLY A 21 -2.95 8.23 -10.06
C GLY A 21 -3.90 9.37 -9.74
N GLY A 22 -4.16 9.66 -8.48
CA GLY A 22 -5.20 10.57 -8.05
C GLY A 22 -4.69 11.87 -7.44
N GLY A 23 -4.90 13.00 -8.10
CA GLY A 23 -4.69 14.33 -7.52
C GLY A 23 -3.28 14.61 -7.00
N LYS A 24 -3.16 15.57 -6.08
CA LYS A 24 -1.91 15.88 -5.42
C LYS A 24 -1.42 14.74 -4.54
N LEU A 25 -0.13 14.48 -4.59
CA LEU A 25 0.53 13.62 -3.62
C LEU A 25 0.88 14.45 -2.38
N ILE A 26 0.12 14.28 -1.30
CA ILE A 26 0.38 14.99 -0.05
C ILE A 26 1.60 14.42 0.68
N TYR A 27 2.18 15.19 1.61
CA TYR A 27 3.39 14.82 2.33
C TYR A 27 3.30 13.46 3.02
N LEU A 28 2.20 13.21 3.72
CA LEU A 28 1.98 11.96 4.45
C LEU A 28 2.02 10.72 3.54
N ARG A 29 1.54 10.84 2.29
CA ARG A 29 1.68 9.76 1.28
C ARG A 29 3.09 9.67 0.70
N TYR A 30 3.75 10.81 0.51
CA TYR A 30 5.15 10.84 0.08
C TYR A 30 6.06 10.13 1.08
N LEU A 31 5.75 10.20 2.39
CA LEU A 31 6.47 9.49 3.44
C LEU A 31 6.42 7.97 3.32
N THR A 32 5.40 7.39 2.68
CA THR A 32 5.41 5.93 2.39
C THR A 32 6.69 5.54 1.64
N ILE A 33 7.04 6.28 0.59
CA ILE A 33 8.25 6.02 -0.20
C ILE A 33 9.50 6.37 0.60
N LYS A 34 9.54 7.53 1.23
CA LYS A 34 10.71 8.03 1.95
C LYS A 34 11.11 7.12 3.11
N SER A 35 10.13 6.72 3.93
CA SER A 35 10.38 5.83 5.06
C SER A 35 10.84 4.45 4.61
N PHE A 36 10.24 3.90 3.53
CA PHE A 36 10.70 2.63 2.98
C PHE A 36 12.13 2.70 2.45
N MET A 37 12.48 3.72 1.65
CA MET A 37 13.83 3.92 1.10
C MET A 37 14.87 4.04 2.21
N LYS A 38 14.57 4.81 3.27
CA LYS A 38 15.47 5.03 4.41
C LYS A 38 15.82 3.71 5.11
N LEU A 39 14.83 2.82 5.25
CA LEU A 39 14.95 1.57 6.00
C LEU A 39 15.41 0.39 5.14
N ASN A 40 15.26 0.47 3.82
CA ASN A 40 15.55 -0.62 2.88
C ASN A 40 16.40 -0.09 1.69
N PRO A 41 17.64 0.36 1.93
CA PRO A 41 18.44 1.05 0.92
C PRO A 41 18.91 0.14 -0.24
N ASP A 42 18.80 -1.17 -0.09
CA ASP A 42 19.16 -2.20 -1.08
C ASP A 42 17.95 -2.76 -1.85
N TRP A 43 16.80 -2.10 -1.75
CA TRP A 43 15.58 -2.47 -2.45
C TRP A 43 15.34 -1.58 -3.67
N ASP A 44 14.94 -2.18 -4.77
CA ASP A 44 14.39 -1.45 -5.91
C ASP A 44 12.98 -0.96 -5.59
N ILE A 45 12.64 0.24 -6.05
CA ILE A 45 11.30 0.80 -5.89
C ILE A 45 10.78 1.18 -7.27
N ILE A 46 9.60 0.67 -7.62
CA ILE A 46 8.93 0.99 -8.88
C ILE A 46 7.63 1.74 -8.55
N PHE A 47 7.58 2.97 -9.00
CA PHE A 47 6.42 3.84 -8.87
C PHE A 47 5.61 3.84 -10.16
N TRP A 48 4.41 3.30 -10.09
CA TRP A 48 3.47 3.19 -11.21
C TRP A 48 2.50 4.36 -11.19
N TYR A 49 2.20 4.92 -12.36
CA TYR A 49 1.23 6.01 -12.50
C TYR A 49 0.52 5.94 -13.86
N PRO A 50 -0.73 6.44 -13.98
CA PRO A 50 -1.45 6.41 -15.25
C PRO A 50 -0.96 7.51 -16.18
N GLN A 51 -0.97 7.27 -17.49
CA GLN A 51 -0.77 8.34 -18.49
C GLN A 51 -1.89 9.38 -18.42
N GLU A 52 -3.12 8.91 -18.21
CA GLU A 52 -4.29 9.77 -17.99
C GLU A 52 -4.88 9.51 -16.61
N SER A 53 -4.73 10.46 -15.68
CA SER A 53 -5.37 10.40 -14.38
C SER A 53 -6.88 10.61 -14.51
N HIS A 54 -7.65 9.91 -13.68
CA HIS A 54 -9.08 10.17 -13.57
C HIS A 54 -9.30 11.52 -12.88
N LYS A 55 -10.03 12.43 -13.54
CA LYS A 55 -10.31 13.78 -13.01
C LYS A 55 -11.44 13.82 -11.99
N GLY A 56 -12.09 12.70 -11.73
CA GLY A 56 -13.15 12.59 -10.73
C GLY A 56 -12.62 12.09 -9.39
N ARG A 57 -13.55 11.81 -8.49
CA ARG A 57 -13.22 11.15 -7.23
C ARG A 57 -12.61 9.78 -7.52
N SER A 58 -11.62 9.39 -6.74
CA SER A 58 -11.00 8.06 -6.84
C SER A 58 -12.03 6.94 -6.70
N TRP A 59 -13.09 7.24 -5.95
CA TRP A 59 -14.28 6.41 -5.77
C TRP A 59 -15.53 7.29 -5.61
N GLY A 60 -16.73 6.78 -6.04
CA GLY A 60 -17.99 7.53 -5.96
C GLY A 60 -18.50 7.74 -4.53
N ILE A 61 -19.40 8.61 -4.40
CA ILE A 61 -20.28 9.15 -3.34
C ILE A 61 -19.81 9.07 -1.87
N ASN A 62 -19.12 8.04 -1.41
CA ASN A 62 -18.81 7.83 0.02
C ASN A 62 -17.33 7.87 0.42
N THR A 63 -16.40 7.95 -0.50
CA THR A 63 -14.98 8.13 -0.19
C THR A 63 -14.62 9.59 -0.37
N ASN A 64 -14.85 10.32 0.67
CA ASN A 64 -14.73 11.77 0.67
C ASN A 64 -13.29 12.24 0.82
N TYR A 65 -12.49 12.23 -0.27
CA TYR A 65 -11.38 13.18 -0.38
C TYR A 65 -11.87 14.64 -0.38
N GLN A 66 -13.19 14.87 -0.24
CA GLN A 66 -13.79 16.20 -0.07
C GLN A 66 -13.38 16.91 1.22
N TYR A 67 -12.80 16.18 2.17
CA TYR A 67 -12.33 16.78 3.42
C TYR A 67 -10.95 17.44 3.30
N LEU A 68 -10.18 17.13 2.26
CA LEU A 68 -8.87 17.76 2.06
C LEU A 68 -9.02 19.01 1.19
N ASP A 69 -8.68 20.16 1.74
CA ASP A 69 -8.47 21.36 0.94
C ASP A 69 -7.11 21.30 0.25
N GLU A 70 -7.11 20.91 -1.01
CA GLU A 70 -5.89 20.79 -1.80
C GLU A 70 -5.09 22.10 -1.90
N LYS A 71 -5.71 23.27 -1.64
CA LYS A 71 -4.99 24.54 -1.63
C LYS A 71 -4.05 24.67 -0.44
N LEU A 72 -4.34 23.97 0.66
CA LEU A 72 -3.52 23.97 1.87
C LEU A 72 -2.32 23.04 1.78
N CYS A 73 -2.33 22.10 0.84
CA CYS A 73 -1.32 21.07 0.72
C CYS A 73 -0.40 21.31 -0.49
N LYS A 74 0.89 21.13 -0.29
CA LYS A 74 1.88 21.04 -1.37
C LYS A 74 1.69 19.73 -2.13
N ASP A 75 1.96 19.74 -3.44
CA ASP A 75 2.07 18.55 -4.25
C ASP A 75 3.51 18.02 -4.22
N TYR A 76 3.69 16.78 -3.78
CA TYR A 76 4.99 16.12 -3.68
C TYR A 76 5.34 15.26 -4.91
N ILE A 77 4.54 15.26 -5.98
CA ILE A 77 4.91 14.61 -7.24
C ILE A 77 6.24 15.16 -7.78
N PRO A 78 6.53 16.49 -7.81
CA PRO A 78 7.82 16.97 -8.27
C PRO A 78 9.01 16.47 -7.45
N GLU A 79 8.85 16.29 -6.15
CA GLU A 79 9.89 15.72 -5.27
C GLU A 79 10.06 14.23 -5.49
N LEU A 80 8.96 13.50 -5.66
CA LEU A 80 8.97 12.07 -5.98
C LEU A 80 9.72 11.80 -7.29
N LEU A 81 9.48 12.62 -8.31
CA LEU A 81 10.14 12.45 -9.61
C LEU A 81 11.67 12.62 -9.55
N LYS A 82 12.20 13.29 -8.50
CA LYS A 82 13.65 13.43 -8.28
C LYS A 82 14.27 12.26 -7.52
N LEU A 83 13.46 11.40 -6.91
CA LEU A 83 13.98 10.24 -6.19
C LEU A 83 14.67 9.25 -7.15
N PRO A 84 15.73 8.55 -6.70
CA PRO A 84 16.43 7.52 -7.49
C PRO A 84 15.64 6.20 -7.51
N ILE A 85 14.39 6.25 -7.98
CA ILE A 85 13.47 5.12 -8.09
C ILE A 85 13.01 5.00 -9.54
N GLU A 86 12.55 3.83 -9.95
CA GLU A 86 11.95 3.63 -11.26
C GLU A 86 10.53 4.25 -11.30
N LYS A 87 10.16 4.89 -12.41
CA LYS A 87 8.85 5.50 -12.63
C LYS A 87 8.29 4.95 -13.93
N VAL A 88 7.15 4.26 -13.84
CA VAL A 88 6.52 3.59 -14.98
C VAL A 88 5.14 4.15 -15.23
N SER A 89 4.94 4.73 -16.43
CA SER A 89 3.61 5.20 -16.85
C SER A 89 2.83 4.08 -17.51
N VAL A 90 1.53 4.00 -17.20
CA VAL A 90 0.64 2.94 -17.71
C VAL A 90 -0.44 3.55 -18.58
N ASP A 91 -0.53 3.07 -19.82
CA ASP A 91 -1.64 3.39 -20.73
C ASP A 91 -2.80 2.41 -20.53
N PHE A 92 -3.70 2.73 -19.61
CA PHE A 92 -4.87 1.90 -19.34
C PHE A 92 -5.82 1.80 -20.53
N THR A 93 -5.88 2.83 -21.37
CA THR A 93 -6.71 2.81 -22.58
C THR A 93 -6.12 1.86 -23.62
N GLY A 94 -4.80 1.90 -23.79
CA GLY A 94 -4.08 0.94 -24.64
C GLY A 94 -4.18 -0.51 -24.16
N LEU A 95 -4.35 -0.72 -22.86
CA LEU A 95 -4.64 -2.04 -22.29
C LEU A 95 -6.11 -2.49 -22.47
N GLY A 96 -6.95 -1.68 -23.12
CA GLY A 96 -8.35 -1.99 -23.41
C GLY A 96 -9.34 -1.54 -22.33
N PHE A 97 -8.90 -0.82 -21.29
CA PHE A 97 -9.82 -0.29 -20.30
C PHE A 97 -10.52 0.97 -20.79
N ARG A 98 -11.77 1.16 -20.33
CA ARG A 98 -12.54 2.34 -20.71
C ARG A 98 -11.91 3.63 -20.17
N LYS A 99 -11.97 4.69 -20.95
CA LYS A 99 -11.61 6.03 -20.49
C LYS A 99 -12.40 6.41 -19.24
N GLY A 100 -11.73 7.01 -18.26
CA GLY A 100 -12.36 7.43 -17.01
C GLY A 100 -12.55 6.32 -15.97
N MET A 101 -11.82 5.21 -16.08
CA MET A 101 -11.71 4.20 -15.05
C MET A 101 -11.21 4.83 -13.72
N ALA A 102 -11.85 4.46 -12.61
CA ALA A 102 -11.51 5.01 -11.30
C ALA A 102 -10.09 4.60 -10.85
N GLU A 103 -9.39 5.51 -10.16
CA GLU A 103 -8.00 5.26 -9.74
C GLU A 103 -7.86 4.06 -8.80
N VAL A 104 -8.86 3.77 -7.98
CA VAL A 104 -8.86 2.58 -7.12
C VAL A 104 -8.81 1.29 -7.94
N HIS A 105 -9.56 1.20 -9.05
CA HIS A 105 -9.53 0.02 -9.90
C HIS A 105 -8.22 -0.09 -10.68
N LYS A 106 -7.64 1.04 -11.11
CA LYS A 106 -6.29 1.05 -11.72
C LYS A 106 -5.24 0.56 -10.72
N ASN A 107 -5.34 1.00 -9.46
CA ASN A 107 -4.48 0.55 -8.36
C ASN A 107 -4.59 -0.96 -8.15
N ASP A 108 -5.81 -1.50 -8.05
CA ASP A 108 -6.05 -2.93 -7.89
C ASP A 108 -5.52 -3.74 -9.08
N TYR A 109 -5.72 -3.25 -10.32
CA TYR A 109 -5.17 -3.88 -11.53
C TYR A 109 -3.64 -3.95 -11.48
N ILE A 110 -2.97 -2.83 -11.17
CA ILE A 110 -1.50 -2.80 -11.08
C ILE A 110 -1.03 -3.76 -9.99
N ARG A 111 -1.64 -3.72 -8.80
CA ARG A 111 -1.30 -4.62 -7.68
C ARG A 111 -1.21 -6.08 -8.12
N VAL A 112 -2.30 -6.61 -8.68
CA VAL A 112 -2.34 -8.03 -9.04
C VAL A 112 -1.43 -8.34 -10.21
N SER A 113 -1.31 -7.43 -11.18
CA SER A 113 -0.47 -7.62 -12.37
C SER A 113 1.02 -7.62 -12.03
N VAL A 114 1.49 -6.68 -11.21
CA VAL A 114 2.93 -6.58 -10.87
C VAL A 114 3.37 -7.71 -9.94
N LEU A 115 2.52 -8.09 -8.97
CA LEU A 115 2.80 -9.22 -8.09
C LEU A 115 2.82 -10.55 -8.85
N ASN A 116 2.01 -10.70 -9.90
CA ASN A 116 2.10 -11.83 -10.81
C ASN A 116 3.41 -11.80 -11.60
N LEU A 117 3.66 -10.72 -12.35
CA LEU A 117 4.70 -10.67 -13.38
C LEU A 117 6.12 -10.52 -12.81
N TYR A 118 6.27 -9.73 -11.77
CA TYR A 118 7.58 -9.38 -11.19
C TYR A 118 7.79 -9.98 -9.81
N GLY A 119 6.72 -10.31 -9.09
CA GLY A 119 6.80 -10.58 -7.67
C GLY A 119 7.16 -9.31 -6.89
N GLY A 120 7.76 -9.48 -5.71
CA GLY A 120 8.13 -8.37 -4.83
C GLY A 120 7.05 -8.06 -3.81
N VAL A 121 7.04 -6.83 -3.35
CA VAL A 121 6.14 -6.30 -2.33
C VAL A 121 5.24 -5.25 -2.93
N TRP A 122 3.95 -5.38 -2.71
CA TRP A 122 2.98 -4.32 -2.93
C TRP A 122 2.77 -3.53 -1.64
N SER A 123 2.76 -2.21 -1.74
CA SER A 123 2.37 -1.31 -0.67
C SER A 123 1.39 -0.25 -1.17
N ASP A 124 0.29 -0.07 -0.45
CA ASP A 124 -0.54 1.11 -0.65
C ASP A 124 0.21 2.38 -0.20
N MET A 125 -0.14 3.53 -0.80
CA MET A 125 0.52 4.82 -0.56
C MET A 125 0.12 5.49 0.78
N ASP A 126 -0.42 4.72 1.72
CA ASP A 126 -0.80 5.17 3.05
C ASP A 126 -0.27 4.25 4.16
N ILE A 127 0.95 3.72 3.95
CA ILE A 127 1.72 3.01 4.96
C ILE A 127 2.98 3.81 5.29
N ILE A 128 3.19 4.18 6.56
CA ILE A 128 4.45 4.73 7.06
C ILE A 128 5.25 3.58 7.64
N TYR A 129 6.47 3.37 7.14
CA TYR A 129 7.37 2.34 7.63
C TYR A 129 8.26 2.87 8.75
N PHE A 130 8.50 2.04 9.80
CA PHE A 130 9.38 2.38 10.93
C PHE A 130 10.34 1.24 11.29
N LYS A 131 10.26 0.08 10.60
CA LYS A 131 11.28 -0.98 10.61
C LYS A 131 11.56 -1.45 9.19
N PRO A 132 12.76 -2.01 8.93
CA PRO A 132 13.08 -2.58 7.63
C PRO A 132 12.23 -3.83 7.37
N ILE A 133 11.95 -4.11 6.09
CA ILE A 133 11.14 -5.26 5.69
C ILE A 133 11.82 -6.60 6.06
N THR A 134 13.13 -6.60 6.18
CA THR A 134 13.89 -7.78 6.64
C THR A 134 13.58 -8.18 8.08
N SER A 135 12.98 -7.29 8.87
CA SER A 135 12.54 -7.58 10.25
C SER A 135 11.19 -8.29 10.35
N LEU A 136 10.55 -8.62 9.20
CA LEU A 136 9.35 -9.45 9.21
C LEU A 136 9.63 -10.81 9.88
N LYS A 137 8.80 -11.21 10.84
CA LYS A 137 8.93 -12.53 11.49
C LYS A 137 8.80 -13.70 10.51
N THR A 138 8.11 -13.50 9.40
CA THR A 138 7.99 -14.48 8.31
C THR A 138 9.25 -14.57 7.46
N ASN A 139 10.20 -13.64 7.59
CA ASN A 139 11.48 -13.67 6.89
C ASN A 139 12.45 -14.67 7.54
N ILE A 140 12.10 -15.92 7.49
CA ILE A 140 12.85 -17.04 8.08
C ILE A 140 13.17 -18.10 7.01
N PRO A 141 14.24 -18.88 7.16
CA PRO A 141 14.65 -19.88 6.16
C PRO A 141 13.58 -20.92 5.81
N GLU A 142 12.70 -21.25 6.76
CA GLU A 142 11.61 -22.20 6.59
C GLU A 142 10.56 -21.73 5.59
N ASN A 143 10.47 -20.44 5.38
CA ASN A 143 9.54 -19.82 4.42
C ASN A 143 10.16 -19.51 3.06
N LYS A 144 11.44 -19.88 2.82
CA LYS A 144 12.16 -19.54 1.58
C LYS A 144 11.43 -19.99 0.30
N ASP A 145 10.75 -21.13 0.35
CA ASP A 145 10.05 -21.73 -0.78
C ASP A 145 8.56 -21.35 -0.84
N LYS A 146 8.08 -20.48 0.07
CA LYS A 146 6.73 -19.93 0.00
C LYS A 146 6.62 -18.89 -1.11
N GLU A 147 5.47 -18.89 -1.79
CA GLU A 147 5.28 -18.08 -2.99
C GLU A 147 4.41 -16.85 -2.76
N THR A 148 3.48 -16.93 -1.81
CA THR A 148 2.42 -15.93 -1.61
C THR A 148 2.34 -15.52 -0.15
N TYR A 149 2.33 -14.23 0.11
CA TYR A 149 2.20 -13.67 1.45
C TYR A 149 1.08 -12.65 1.46
N VAL A 150 0.04 -12.94 2.22
CA VAL A 150 -1.19 -12.13 2.28
C VAL A 150 -1.58 -11.85 3.72
N CYS A 151 -2.35 -10.79 3.94
CA CYS A 151 -2.93 -10.49 5.25
C CYS A 151 -4.42 -10.88 5.22
N ILE A 152 -4.78 -11.93 5.94
CA ILE A 152 -6.17 -12.40 6.07
C ILE A 152 -6.57 -12.39 7.54
N SER A 153 -7.65 -11.71 7.85
CA SER A 153 -8.31 -11.70 9.15
C SER A 153 -9.65 -12.45 9.10
N SER A 154 -10.37 -12.49 10.21
CA SER A 154 -11.76 -12.99 10.26
C SER A 154 -12.70 -12.20 9.34
N TYR A 155 -12.36 -10.99 8.96
CA TYR A 155 -13.11 -10.15 8.02
C TYR A 155 -12.72 -10.37 6.55
N GLY A 156 -11.66 -11.14 6.28
CA GLY A 156 -11.13 -11.44 4.96
C GLY A 156 -9.80 -10.76 4.66
N HIS A 157 -9.49 -10.65 3.37
CA HIS A 157 -8.24 -10.09 2.87
C HIS A 157 -8.10 -8.59 3.12
N SER A 158 -6.90 -8.20 3.53
CA SER A 158 -6.41 -6.81 3.49
C SER A 158 -5.36 -6.71 2.40
N THR A 159 -5.58 -5.85 1.40
CA THR A 159 -4.80 -5.86 0.15
C THR A 159 -3.74 -4.76 0.04
N GLY A 160 -3.67 -3.85 1.01
CA GLY A 160 -2.71 -2.74 0.99
C GLY A 160 -1.24 -3.16 1.19
N PHE A 161 -1.00 -4.39 1.69
CA PHE A 161 0.34 -4.97 1.82
C PHE A 161 0.30 -6.46 1.49
N ASN A 162 0.99 -6.85 0.43
CA ASN A 162 1.12 -8.23 -0.01
C ASN A 162 2.53 -8.46 -0.56
N MET A 163 2.99 -9.72 -0.56
CA MET A 163 4.26 -10.08 -1.16
C MET A 163 4.10 -11.35 -2.01
N ALA A 164 4.89 -11.47 -3.06
CA ALA A 164 4.84 -12.63 -3.95
C ALA A 164 6.20 -12.93 -4.59
N THR A 165 6.42 -14.18 -4.95
CA THR A 165 7.46 -14.55 -5.90
C THR A 165 7.06 -14.12 -7.31
N LYS A 166 8.02 -14.02 -8.21
CA LYS A 166 7.76 -13.81 -9.63
C LYS A 166 6.95 -14.98 -10.22
N ASP A 167 6.14 -14.70 -11.24
CA ASP A 167 5.28 -15.67 -11.94
C ASP A 167 4.31 -16.39 -10.96
N ASN A 168 3.72 -15.62 -10.07
CA ASN A 168 2.93 -16.10 -8.94
C ASN A 168 1.53 -16.57 -9.36
N ARG A 169 1.20 -17.85 -9.14
CA ARG A 169 -0.06 -18.48 -9.56
C ARG A 169 -1.31 -17.89 -8.91
N PHE A 170 -1.21 -17.45 -7.67
CA PHE A 170 -2.34 -16.82 -6.99
C PHE A 170 -2.70 -15.49 -7.65
N PHE A 171 -1.71 -14.64 -7.93
CA PHE A 171 -1.95 -13.37 -8.61
C PHE A 171 -2.22 -13.55 -10.11
N GLU A 172 -1.68 -14.57 -10.76
CA GLU A 172 -2.04 -14.96 -12.13
C GLU A 172 -3.55 -15.25 -12.26
N PHE A 173 -4.10 -16.04 -11.33
CA PHE A 173 -5.53 -16.32 -11.29
C PHE A 173 -6.36 -15.03 -11.25
N PHE A 174 -5.99 -14.05 -10.42
CA PHE A 174 -6.70 -12.78 -10.36
C PHE A 174 -6.51 -11.95 -11.62
N THR A 175 -5.31 -11.87 -12.17
CA THR A 175 -5.05 -11.17 -13.43
C THR A 175 -5.96 -11.70 -14.55
N ASN A 176 -6.14 -13.00 -14.65
CA ASN A 176 -7.01 -13.64 -15.63
C ASN A 176 -8.51 -13.48 -15.33
N THR A 177 -8.86 -13.13 -14.10
CA THR A 177 -10.25 -13.01 -13.63
C THR A 177 -10.76 -11.57 -13.64
N LEU A 178 -9.89 -10.57 -13.66
CA LEU A 178 -10.22 -9.15 -13.52
C LEU A 178 -11.38 -8.69 -14.41
N ASN A 179 -11.30 -8.97 -15.72
CA ASN A 179 -12.32 -8.52 -16.68
C ASN A 179 -13.71 -9.09 -16.38
N LYS A 180 -13.79 -10.32 -15.87
CA LYS A 180 -15.04 -10.98 -15.49
C LYS A 180 -15.66 -10.36 -14.24
N GLU A 181 -14.82 -9.92 -13.31
CA GLU A 181 -15.25 -9.40 -12.00
C GLU A 181 -15.37 -7.87 -11.99
N TYR A 182 -15.09 -7.19 -13.13
CA TYR A 182 -15.14 -5.72 -13.17
C TYR A 182 -16.54 -5.19 -12.99
N HIS A 183 -16.72 -4.41 -11.94
CA HIS A 183 -17.95 -3.68 -11.68
C HIS A 183 -17.65 -2.21 -11.35
N PRO A 184 -17.84 -1.28 -12.31
CA PRO A 184 -17.36 0.11 -12.20
C PRO A 184 -18.02 0.91 -11.06
N LYS A 185 -19.09 0.39 -10.45
CA LYS A 185 -19.78 1.01 -9.31
C LYS A 185 -19.43 0.33 -7.97
N HIS A 186 -18.60 -0.71 -7.97
CA HIS A 186 -18.19 -1.44 -6.78
C HIS A 186 -16.75 -1.12 -6.43
N TYR A 187 -16.56 -0.49 -5.26
CA TYR A 187 -15.25 0.01 -4.80
C TYR A 187 -14.18 -1.09 -4.74
N GLN A 188 -14.50 -2.25 -4.18
CA GLN A 188 -13.55 -3.31 -3.89
C GLN A 188 -13.64 -4.50 -4.86
N CYS A 189 -14.29 -4.32 -6.02
CA CYS A 189 -14.56 -5.43 -6.92
C CYS A 189 -13.32 -6.17 -7.41
N TRP A 190 -12.17 -5.51 -7.50
CA TRP A 190 -10.87 -6.09 -7.86
C TRP A 190 -9.90 -6.24 -6.69
N GLY A 191 -10.28 -5.74 -5.53
CA GLY A 191 -9.51 -5.82 -4.30
C GLY A 191 -10.01 -6.94 -3.37
N PRO A 192 -10.27 -6.61 -2.09
CA PRO A 192 -10.65 -7.59 -1.07
C PRO A 192 -11.88 -8.42 -1.42
N GLU A 193 -12.89 -7.86 -2.10
CA GLU A 193 -14.12 -8.61 -2.46
C GLU A 193 -13.82 -9.77 -3.42
N MET A 194 -13.02 -9.51 -4.46
CA MET A 194 -12.63 -10.56 -5.41
C MET A 194 -11.76 -11.63 -4.71
N MET A 195 -10.81 -11.23 -3.90
CA MET A 195 -9.97 -12.17 -3.16
C MET A 195 -10.80 -13.01 -2.20
N ASN A 196 -11.73 -12.42 -1.45
CA ASN A 196 -12.61 -13.14 -0.53
C ASN A 196 -13.58 -14.07 -1.26
N LYS A 197 -14.03 -13.72 -2.46
CA LYS A 197 -14.93 -14.56 -3.27
C LYS A 197 -14.29 -15.89 -3.66
N TYR A 198 -13.00 -15.89 -4.00
CA TYR A 198 -12.31 -17.06 -4.53
C TYR A 198 -11.40 -17.76 -3.53
N TYR A 199 -10.77 -17.00 -2.62
CA TYR A 199 -9.71 -17.49 -1.73
C TYR A 199 -9.87 -16.93 -0.31
N ARG A 200 -11.05 -17.02 0.27
CA ARG A 200 -11.29 -16.52 1.63
C ARG A 200 -10.44 -17.22 2.69
N ASP A 201 -10.22 -18.53 2.49
CA ASP A 201 -9.54 -19.38 3.46
C ASP A 201 -8.09 -19.61 3.03
N MET A 202 -7.16 -19.51 3.97
CA MET A 202 -5.71 -19.66 3.72
C MET A 202 -5.31 -21.01 3.10
N ASP A 203 -5.98 -22.08 3.51
CA ASP A 203 -5.73 -23.45 3.03
C ASP A 203 -6.01 -23.63 1.53
N LYS A 204 -6.76 -22.72 0.94
CA LYS A 204 -7.04 -22.68 -0.50
C LYS A 204 -6.00 -21.93 -1.30
N ILE A 205 -5.12 -21.16 -0.65
CA ILE A 205 -4.07 -20.37 -1.33
C ILE A 205 -2.82 -21.23 -1.47
N PRO A 206 -2.40 -21.58 -2.69
CA PRO A 206 -1.24 -22.44 -2.88
C PRO A 206 0.03 -21.83 -2.30
N ASN A 207 0.75 -22.62 -1.52
CA ASN A 207 2.09 -22.29 -1.01
C ASN A 207 2.18 -20.91 -0.34
N ALA A 208 1.18 -20.55 0.49
CA ALA A 208 1.03 -19.23 1.07
C ALA A 208 1.41 -19.16 2.56
N VAL A 209 1.67 -17.93 2.99
CA VAL A 209 1.84 -17.53 4.39
C VAL A 209 0.81 -16.43 4.69
N ASN A 210 0.06 -16.58 5.77
CA ASN A 210 -0.74 -15.49 6.31
C ASN A 210 0.16 -14.60 7.17
N LEU A 211 0.36 -13.37 6.73
CA LEU A 211 1.05 -12.36 7.51
C LEU A 211 0.16 -11.92 8.68
N SER A 212 0.75 -11.69 9.83
CA SER A 212 0.02 -11.05 10.93
C SER A 212 -0.57 -9.71 10.47
N MET A 213 -1.80 -9.42 10.88
CA MET A 213 -2.40 -8.11 10.65
C MET A 213 -1.56 -7.00 11.30
N ASP A 214 -0.85 -7.30 12.38
CA ASP A 214 -0.01 -6.33 13.07
C ASP A 214 1.19 -5.85 12.25
N VAL A 215 1.53 -6.53 11.16
CA VAL A 215 2.65 -6.13 10.28
C VAL A 215 2.51 -4.68 9.84
N VAL A 216 1.32 -4.27 9.38
CA VAL A 216 1.03 -2.86 9.02
C VAL A 216 -0.36 -2.40 9.46
N TYR A 217 -1.24 -3.30 9.88
CA TYR A 217 -2.64 -3.02 10.22
C TYR A 217 -2.93 -3.13 11.72
N ALA A 218 -1.93 -2.90 12.58
CA ALA A 218 -2.12 -2.89 14.04
C ALA A 218 -3.25 -1.95 14.49
N HIS A 219 -3.46 -0.85 13.77
CA HIS A 219 -4.68 -0.06 13.81
C HIS A 219 -5.54 -0.41 12.60
N SER A 220 -6.73 -0.96 12.84
CA SER A 220 -7.71 -1.27 11.79
C SER A 220 -8.46 -0.01 11.33
N ALA A 221 -9.19 -0.11 10.22
CA ALA A 221 -10.05 1.00 9.76
C ALA A 221 -11.10 1.45 10.80
N TYR A 222 -11.48 0.57 11.74
CA TYR A 222 -12.46 0.88 12.80
C TYR A 222 -11.85 1.64 13.98
N ASN A 223 -10.56 1.45 14.26
CA ASN A 223 -9.88 2.09 15.39
C ASN A 223 -8.76 3.05 14.96
N VAL A 224 -8.64 3.35 13.67
CA VAL A 224 -7.62 4.27 13.11
C VAL A 224 -7.66 5.66 13.75
N ARG A 225 -8.79 6.08 14.34
CA ARG A 225 -8.90 7.33 15.10
C ARG A 225 -7.92 7.40 16.27
N GLU A 226 -7.48 6.27 16.81
CA GLU A 226 -6.49 6.22 17.90
C GLU A 226 -5.16 6.85 17.46
N LEU A 227 -4.82 6.83 16.17
CA LEU A 227 -3.61 7.47 15.63
C LEU A 227 -3.60 9.01 15.82
N LEU A 228 -4.77 9.62 15.99
CA LEU A 228 -4.93 11.05 16.27
C LEU A 228 -4.90 11.38 17.76
N ASN A 229 -4.71 10.39 18.62
CA ASN A 229 -4.62 10.56 20.06
C ASN A 229 -3.17 10.39 20.53
N GLY A 230 -2.82 10.98 21.69
CA GLY A 230 -1.53 10.78 22.35
C GLY A 230 -1.40 9.47 23.10
N ALA A 231 -2.33 8.51 22.93
CA ALA A 231 -2.33 7.20 23.60
C ALA A 231 -1.23 6.28 23.06
N ASN A 232 -0.96 5.20 23.78
CA ASN A 232 0.03 4.21 23.36
C ASN A 232 -0.37 3.56 22.02
N PRO A 233 0.55 3.47 21.06
CA PRO A 233 0.29 2.79 19.79
C PRO A 233 0.09 1.29 20.02
N ARG A 234 -0.72 0.64 19.16
CA ARG A 234 -0.93 -0.82 19.17
C ARG A 234 0.23 -1.59 18.54
N PHE A 235 1.31 -0.91 18.15
CA PHE A 235 2.45 -1.57 17.51
C PHE A 235 3.14 -2.55 18.47
N ASN A 236 3.57 -3.67 17.92
CA ASN A 236 4.30 -4.72 18.61
C ASN A 236 5.58 -5.10 17.84
N GLU A 237 6.20 -6.20 18.22
CA GLU A 237 7.43 -6.66 17.60
C GLU A 237 7.25 -7.07 16.11
N GLU A 238 6.04 -7.49 15.71
CA GLU A 238 5.72 -7.85 14.31
C GLU A 238 5.49 -6.64 13.43
N SER A 239 5.16 -5.49 14.01
CA SER A 239 4.84 -4.28 13.25
C SER A 239 6.09 -3.68 12.60
N ILE A 240 6.02 -3.50 11.27
CA ILE A 240 7.07 -2.84 10.47
C ILE A 240 6.61 -1.50 9.90
N GLY A 241 5.31 -1.24 9.91
CA GLY A 241 4.71 -0.02 9.39
C GLY A 241 3.32 0.20 9.96
N CYS A 242 2.75 1.35 9.64
CA CYS A 242 1.40 1.74 10.01
C CYS A 242 0.59 2.13 8.78
N HIS A 243 -0.42 1.34 8.45
CA HIS A 243 -1.43 1.69 7.47
C HIS A 243 -2.42 2.66 8.12
N TRP A 244 -2.41 3.92 7.68
CA TRP A 244 -3.22 4.98 8.29
C TRP A 244 -4.56 5.22 7.60
N TYR A 245 -4.93 4.36 6.61
CA TYR A 245 -6.24 4.39 5.92
C TYR A 245 -6.60 5.77 5.39
N GLY A 246 -5.76 6.30 4.50
CA GLY A 246 -5.86 7.67 3.99
C GLY A 246 -7.18 8.04 3.30
N GLY A 247 -8.02 7.08 2.97
CA GLY A 247 -9.39 7.30 2.48
C GLY A 247 -10.44 7.55 3.58
N ASN A 248 -10.09 7.43 4.87
CA ASN A 248 -11.02 7.62 5.97
C ASN A 248 -11.22 9.12 6.27
N GLU A 249 -12.49 9.54 6.42
CA GLU A 249 -12.87 10.95 6.64
C GLU A 249 -12.31 11.57 7.93
N ILE A 250 -11.91 10.75 8.90
CA ILE A 250 -11.33 11.24 10.17
C ILE A 250 -10.09 12.11 9.96
N TRP A 251 -9.40 11.93 8.82
CA TRP A 251 -8.17 12.64 8.51
C TRP A 251 -8.38 14.08 8.07
N GLY A 252 -9.61 14.48 7.72
CA GLY A 252 -9.89 15.79 7.13
C GLY A 252 -9.34 16.95 7.94
N ASN A 253 -9.69 17.03 9.23
CA ASN A 253 -9.20 18.10 10.10
C ASN A 253 -7.67 18.04 10.28
N PHE A 254 -7.12 16.86 10.55
CA PHE A 254 -5.67 16.68 10.70
C PHE A 254 -4.91 17.14 9.47
N LEU A 255 -5.26 16.62 8.28
CA LEU A 255 -4.56 16.93 7.04
C LEU A 255 -4.68 18.42 6.65
N ASN A 256 -5.83 19.06 6.88
CA ASN A 256 -6.00 20.49 6.62
C ASN A 256 -5.20 21.37 7.58
N GLN A 257 -5.15 21.01 8.86
CA GLN A 257 -4.38 21.76 9.88
C GLN A 257 -2.87 21.57 9.71
N THR A 258 -2.45 20.41 9.24
CA THR A 258 -1.04 20.05 9.09
C THR A 258 -0.49 20.17 7.66
N ALA A 259 -1.24 20.80 6.75
CA ALA A 259 -0.88 20.92 5.34
C ALA A 259 -0.52 19.55 4.69
N GLY A 260 -1.35 18.54 4.96
CA GLY A 260 -1.14 17.19 4.45
C GLY A 260 -0.11 16.36 5.23
N GLY A 261 0.15 16.72 6.48
CA GLY A 261 1.13 16.08 7.37
C GLY A 261 2.52 16.72 7.36
N GLU A 262 2.70 17.87 6.69
CA GLU A 262 4.02 18.51 6.52
C GLU A 262 4.44 19.41 7.70
N LYS A 263 3.48 20.04 8.38
CA LYS A 263 3.77 21.06 9.41
C LYS A 263 2.67 21.17 10.45
N ASN A 264 2.96 21.88 11.54
CA ASN A 264 2.02 22.11 12.64
C ASN A 264 1.49 20.78 13.24
N LEU A 265 2.35 19.77 13.31
CA LEU A 265 2.00 18.44 13.78
C LEU A 265 1.59 18.50 15.27
N PRO A 266 0.34 18.12 15.63
CA PRO A 266 -0.07 18.01 17.03
C PRO A 266 0.66 16.85 17.73
N ASP A 267 0.58 16.77 19.05
CA ASP A 267 1.13 15.66 19.81
C ASP A 267 0.17 14.46 19.76
N CYS A 268 0.47 13.51 18.84
CA CYS A 268 -0.31 12.31 18.64
C CYS A 268 0.53 11.21 17.93
N ILE A 269 0.02 9.97 17.89
CA ILE A 269 0.75 8.81 17.36
C ILE A 269 1.20 9.05 15.90
N ILE A 270 0.30 9.49 15.01
CA ILE A 270 0.66 9.68 13.60
C ILE A 270 1.72 10.76 13.43
N SER A 271 1.67 11.83 14.24
CA SER A 271 2.69 12.89 14.21
C SER A 271 4.07 12.40 14.64
N ASN A 272 4.14 11.47 15.60
CA ASN A 272 5.40 10.86 16.01
C ASN A 272 5.94 9.98 14.88
N LEU A 273 5.09 9.15 14.25
CA LEU A 273 5.50 8.37 13.08
C LEU A 273 6.01 9.24 11.92
N ILE A 274 5.40 10.40 11.67
CA ILE A 274 5.87 11.36 10.67
C ILE A 274 7.28 11.84 11.00
N ARG A 275 7.52 12.30 12.24
CA ARG A 275 8.83 12.79 12.70
C ARG A 275 9.91 11.71 12.62
N ASP A 276 9.59 10.47 12.97
CA ASP A 276 10.53 9.34 12.93
C ASP A 276 10.87 8.92 11.48
N ALA A 277 9.95 9.14 10.55
CA ALA A 277 10.12 8.82 9.13
C ALA A 277 10.97 9.84 8.36
N GLU A 278 11.08 11.07 8.83
CA GLU A 278 11.91 12.14 8.25
C GLU A 278 13.41 11.84 8.42
#